data_fe86a94a40a166c152aa336e8d25e015
#
_entry.id   fe86a94a40a166c152aa336e8d25e015
#
_cell.length_a   1.000
_cell.length_b   1.000
_cell.length_c   1.000
_cell.angle_alpha   90.00
_cell.angle_beta   90.00
_cell.angle_gamma   90.00
#
_symmetry.space_group_name_H-M   'P 1'
#
loop_
_entity.id
_entity.type
_entity.pdbx_description
1 polymer ?
#
loop_
_entity_poly.entity_id
_entity_poly.type
_entity_poly.pdbx_seq_one_letter_code
_entity_poly.pdbx_strand_id
1 'polypeptide(L)'
;MSAHMTPEQFRVHGHQVVDWIADYYERIESLPVLSQAEPGAVRAALPAEPPERGEPFDAVLRDLDEVILPGITHWQHPSFFAYFPANASGPAILGDLLASGLGVQGMLWATSPAATELETHVLDWLASLFDLPAAFRGNGVIQHTASDAALVALVAALHRVSGGGTEHKGVHSGQFAVYTSAQTHSSVEKACRVAGLGADALRKIDIDAATQAARPDHLRALVDADVAAGITPALVVASVGATGTGAVDPTRELAAIARGHGAWLHVDAAWAGVATICPELRWLNDGVELADSYCTNPHKWLLTNFDCDAFWVADRGALIGALSILPEFLRNAATESGEVIDYRDWHVPLGRRFRALKLWTVIRWYGAEGLREHIRGHVALAQEFASWVAADDRFELAAPHPLALVTFRLRESDDATRALMDRVNGSGELYLTHTVVNGAVALRMAIGSPQTRRRHVQAAWAALSAT
;
A
#
# COMPACT_ATOMS: atom_id res chain seq x y z
N MET A 1 12.82 -25.07 -36.27
CA MET A 1 11.64 -25.12 -35.37
C MET A 1 11.51 -23.77 -34.68
N SER A 2 10.30 -23.24 -34.51
CA SER A 2 10.12 -22.00 -33.77
C SER A 2 10.61 -22.19 -32.32
N ALA A 3 11.40 -21.23 -31.82
CA ALA A 3 11.84 -21.20 -30.41
C ALA A 3 10.71 -20.79 -29.45
N HIS A 4 9.52 -20.48 -29.99
CA HIS A 4 8.38 -20.03 -29.19
C HIS A 4 7.56 -21.20 -28.68
N MET A 5 7.14 -21.10 -27.42
CA MET A 5 6.19 -22.04 -26.80
C MET A 5 4.88 -22.07 -27.59
N THR A 6 4.44 -23.28 -27.97
CA THR A 6 3.15 -23.43 -28.65
C THR A 6 1.98 -23.27 -27.67
N PRO A 7 0.75 -22.98 -28.16
CA PRO A 7 -0.42 -22.93 -27.29
C PRO A 7 -0.67 -24.23 -26.51
N GLU A 8 -0.32 -25.38 -27.08
CA GLU A 8 -0.45 -26.67 -26.39
C GLU A 8 0.59 -26.82 -25.27
N GLN A 9 1.84 -26.46 -25.52
CA GLN A 9 2.90 -26.44 -24.48
C GLN A 9 2.54 -25.46 -23.39
N PHE A 10 2.04 -24.25 -23.74
CA PHE A 10 1.57 -23.27 -22.76
C PHE A 10 0.44 -23.84 -21.89
N ARG A 11 -0.52 -24.58 -22.46
CA ARG A 11 -1.60 -25.20 -21.72
C ARG A 11 -1.06 -26.22 -20.70
N VAL A 12 -0.16 -27.11 -21.15
CA VAL A 12 0.42 -28.15 -20.28
C VAL A 12 1.19 -27.51 -19.12
N HIS A 13 2.11 -26.61 -19.42
CA HIS A 13 2.94 -25.96 -18.38
C HIS A 13 2.13 -24.99 -17.53
N GLY A 14 1.09 -24.36 -18.09
CA GLY A 14 0.17 -23.51 -17.32
C GLY A 14 -0.58 -24.28 -16.25
N HIS A 15 -1.05 -25.51 -16.57
CA HIS A 15 -1.67 -26.38 -15.56
C HIS A 15 -0.65 -26.77 -14.48
N GLN A 16 0.58 -27.14 -14.83
CA GLN A 16 1.65 -27.44 -13.85
C GLN A 16 1.90 -26.26 -12.91
N VAL A 17 1.92 -25.02 -13.42
CA VAL A 17 2.12 -23.82 -12.58
C VAL A 17 0.92 -23.57 -11.64
N VAL A 18 -0.30 -23.76 -12.14
CA VAL A 18 -1.53 -23.63 -11.31
C VAL A 18 -1.53 -24.68 -10.20
N ASP A 19 -1.23 -25.93 -10.52
CA ASP A 19 -1.12 -27.01 -9.54
C ASP A 19 -0.02 -26.73 -8.53
N TRP A 20 1.16 -26.31 -8.97
CA TRP A 20 2.27 -25.92 -8.09
C TRP A 20 1.89 -24.80 -7.10
N ILE A 21 1.14 -23.78 -7.57
CA ILE A 21 0.67 -22.69 -6.70
C ILE A 21 -0.34 -23.21 -5.68
N ALA A 22 -1.25 -24.09 -6.08
CA ALA A 22 -2.22 -24.70 -5.18
C ALA A 22 -1.51 -25.54 -4.08
N ASP A 23 -0.57 -26.40 -4.47
CA ASP A 23 0.26 -27.21 -3.58
C ASP A 23 1.10 -26.33 -2.62
N TYR A 24 1.63 -25.20 -3.10
CA TYR A 24 2.31 -24.24 -2.25
C TYR A 24 1.39 -23.70 -1.15
N TYR A 25 0.16 -23.32 -1.48
CA TYR A 25 -0.81 -22.84 -0.48
C TYR A 25 -1.27 -23.94 0.48
N GLU A 26 -1.34 -25.20 0.05
CA GLU A 26 -1.67 -26.32 0.92
C GLU A 26 -0.56 -26.60 1.95
N ARG A 27 0.69 -26.47 1.55
CA ARG A 27 1.87 -26.75 2.42
C ARG A 27 2.46 -25.53 3.12
N ILE A 28 1.94 -24.32 2.91
CA ILE A 28 2.56 -23.06 3.37
C ILE A 28 2.82 -23.04 4.89
N GLU A 29 1.93 -23.62 5.68
CA GLU A 29 2.08 -23.71 7.15
C GLU A 29 3.24 -24.62 7.59
N SER A 30 3.79 -25.45 6.71
CA SER A 30 4.97 -26.27 6.97
C SER A 30 6.30 -25.56 6.64
N LEU A 31 6.25 -24.38 6.04
CA LEU A 31 7.41 -23.59 5.66
C LEU A 31 7.72 -22.54 6.74
N PRO A 32 8.99 -22.12 6.89
CA PRO A 32 9.32 -21.05 7.82
C PRO A 32 8.73 -19.71 7.33
N VAL A 33 8.17 -18.91 8.23
CA VAL A 33 7.59 -17.61 7.84
C VAL A 33 8.66 -16.66 7.31
N LEU A 34 9.74 -16.50 8.09
CA LEU A 34 10.92 -15.71 7.71
C LEU A 34 11.96 -16.64 7.09
N SER A 35 12.49 -16.25 5.93
CA SER A 35 13.57 -16.99 5.28
C SER A 35 14.76 -17.18 6.23
N GLN A 36 15.28 -18.40 6.27
CA GLN A 36 16.48 -18.78 7.05
C GLN A 36 17.74 -18.82 6.16
N ALA A 37 17.65 -18.31 4.92
CA ALA A 37 18.78 -18.32 3.99
C ALA A 37 19.83 -17.28 4.39
N GLU A 38 21.11 -17.70 4.40
CA GLU A 38 22.23 -16.80 4.60
C GLU A 38 22.39 -15.84 3.41
N PRO A 39 22.90 -14.61 3.62
CA PRO A 39 23.19 -13.68 2.54
C PRO A 39 24.08 -14.28 1.46
N GLY A 40 23.59 -14.29 0.23
CA GLY A 40 24.30 -14.84 -0.95
C GLY A 40 24.05 -16.32 -1.23
N ALA A 41 23.42 -17.07 -0.34
CA ALA A 41 23.18 -18.51 -0.52
C ALA A 41 22.35 -18.82 -1.78
N VAL A 42 21.24 -18.11 -2.01
CA VAL A 42 20.41 -18.28 -3.21
C VAL A 42 21.22 -17.99 -4.48
N ARG A 43 21.98 -16.90 -4.49
CA ARG A 43 22.81 -16.54 -5.66
C ARG A 43 23.89 -17.60 -5.94
N ALA A 44 24.50 -18.16 -4.89
CA ALA A 44 25.54 -19.17 -5.03
C ALA A 44 25.00 -20.53 -5.53
N ALA A 45 23.72 -20.82 -5.30
CA ALA A 45 23.05 -22.02 -5.78
C ALA A 45 22.59 -21.90 -7.26
N LEU A 46 22.52 -20.69 -7.83
CA LEU A 46 22.15 -20.47 -9.21
C LEU A 46 23.38 -20.62 -10.13
N PRO A 47 23.22 -21.06 -11.40
CA PRO A 47 24.29 -21.09 -12.39
C PRO A 47 24.95 -19.71 -12.54
N ALA A 48 26.29 -19.68 -12.64
CA ALA A 48 27.06 -18.45 -12.79
C ALA A 48 26.81 -17.77 -14.15
N GLU A 49 26.55 -18.58 -15.19
CA GLU A 49 26.33 -18.12 -16.55
C GLU A 49 24.94 -18.51 -17.05
N PRO A 50 24.32 -17.72 -17.94
CA PRO A 50 23.03 -18.08 -18.52
C PRO A 50 23.17 -19.32 -19.42
N PRO A 51 22.11 -20.15 -19.55
CA PRO A 51 22.18 -21.33 -20.40
C PRO A 51 22.28 -20.94 -21.89
N GLU A 52 23.25 -21.52 -22.63
CA GLU A 52 23.40 -21.35 -24.05
C GLU A 52 22.22 -21.87 -24.87
N ARG A 53 21.49 -22.84 -24.33
CA ARG A 53 20.30 -23.44 -24.93
C ARG A 53 19.15 -23.44 -23.93
N GLY A 54 17.94 -23.26 -24.45
CA GLY A 54 16.74 -23.35 -23.61
C GLY A 54 16.64 -24.71 -22.91
N GLU A 55 16.12 -24.69 -21.70
CA GLU A 55 15.95 -25.87 -20.84
C GLU A 55 14.47 -26.30 -20.80
N PRO A 56 14.18 -27.57 -20.46
CA PRO A 56 12.82 -28.03 -20.22
C PRO A 56 12.15 -27.23 -19.07
N PHE A 57 10.88 -26.92 -19.20
CA PHE A 57 10.15 -26.14 -18.18
C PHE A 57 10.11 -26.83 -16.82
N ASP A 58 10.13 -28.17 -16.78
CA ASP A 58 10.23 -28.96 -15.53
C ASP A 58 11.53 -28.69 -14.76
N ALA A 59 12.62 -28.36 -15.45
CA ALA A 59 13.87 -27.94 -14.79
C ALA A 59 13.67 -26.58 -14.06
N VAL A 60 12.95 -25.65 -14.67
CA VAL A 60 12.64 -24.35 -14.06
C VAL A 60 11.76 -24.52 -12.81
N LEU A 61 10.76 -25.42 -12.86
CA LEU A 61 9.92 -25.72 -11.68
C LEU A 61 10.70 -26.40 -10.56
N ARG A 62 11.63 -27.28 -10.89
CA ARG A 62 12.50 -27.91 -9.90
C ARG A 62 13.42 -26.88 -9.23
N ASP A 63 14.05 -26.00 -9.99
CA ASP A 63 14.89 -24.93 -9.41
C ASP A 63 14.07 -23.95 -8.56
N LEU A 64 12.80 -23.74 -8.90
CA LEU A 64 11.88 -22.99 -8.07
C LEU A 64 11.70 -23.62 -6.67
N ASP A 65 11.54 -24.95 -6.61
CA ASP A 65 11.40 -25.68 -5.33
C ASP A 65 12.73 -25.79 -4.57
N GLU A 66 13.83 -26.10 -5.26
CA GLU A 66 15.10 -26.44 -4.61
C GLU A 66 15.96 -25.23 -4.27
N VAL A 67 15.84 -24.13 -5.05
CA VAL A 67 16.72 -22.96 -4.92
C VAL A 67 15.97 -21.72 -4.50
N ILE A 68 14.84 -21.40 -5.16
CA ILE A 68 14.15 -20.13 -4.95
C ILE A 68 13.27 -20.18 -3.71
N LEU A 69 12.43 -21.22 -3.57
CA LEU A 69 11.47 -21.32 -2.46
C LEU A 69 12.12 -21.31 -1.07
N PRO A 70 13.27 -21.97 -0.82
CA PRO A 70 13.96 -21.89 0.48
C PRO A 70 14.47 -20.48 0.83
N GLY A 71 14.70 -19.63 -0.17
CA GLY A 71 15.13 -18.24 0.00
C GLY A 71 13.99 -17.23 0.20
N ILE A 72 12.73 -17.65 0.11
CA ILE A 72 11.58 -16.76 0.21
C ILE A 72 11.17 -16.55 1.67
N THR A 73 10.93 -15.30 2.06
CA THR A 73 10.09 -14.98 3.22
C THR A 73 8.64 -15.09 2.79
N HIS A 74 7.87 -15.96 3.43
CA HIS A 74 6.52 -16.36 2.99
C HIS A 74 5.46 -15.35 3.43
N TRP A 75 5.28 -14.28 2.65
CA TRP A 75 4.31 -13.20 2.92
C TRP A 75 2.86 -13.68 3.01
N GLN A 76 2.54 -14.81 2.37
CA GLN A 76 1.19 -15.40 2.42
C GLN A 76 1.02 -16.38 3.59
N HIS A 77 2.07 -16.63 4.39
CA HIS A 77 1.96 -17.50 5.55
C HIS A 77 0.97 -16.93 6.57
N PRO A 78 0.07 -17.75 7.15
CA PRO A 78 -0.95 -17.28 8.10
C PRO A 78 -0.38 -16.69 9.40
N SER A 79 0.89 -16.96 9.72
CA SER A 79 1.62 -16.37 10.86
C SER A 79 2.60 -15.25 10.43
N PHE A 80 2.44 -14.68 9.22
CA PHE A 80 3.14 -13.46 8.81
C PHE A 80 2.41 -12.25 9.38
N PHE A 81 2.94 -11.67 10.45
CA PHE A 81 2.38 -10.51 11.15
C PHE A 81 3.26 -9.25 11.05
N ALA A 82 4.30 -9.31 10.24
CA ALA A 82 5.23 -8.21 10.01
C ALA A 82 4.67 -7.18 9.03
N TYR A 83 5.17 -5.97 9.06
CA TYR A 83 4.79 -4.87 8.16
C TYR A 83 3.27 -4.66 8.08
N PHE A 84 2.73 -4.59 6.86
CA PHE A 84 1.34 -4.92 6.51
C PHE A 84 1.39 -6.01 5.46
N PRO A 85 0.70 -7.16 5.65
CA PRO A 85 0.74 -8.26 4.69
C PRO A 85 0.37 -7.79 3.27
N ALA A 86 1.15 -8.21 2.29
CA ALA A 86 0.77 -8.08 0.89
C ALA A 86 -0.20 -9.22 0.58
N ASN A 87 -1.49 -8.90 0.45
CA ASN A 87 -2.49 -9.92 0.18
C ASN A 87 -2.28 -10.58 -1.19
N ALA A 88 -2.65 -11.84 -1.29
CA ALA A 88 -2.90 -12.51 -2.56
C ALA A 88 -4.09 -13.45 -2.36
N SER A 89 -4.88 -13.63 -3.42
CA SER A 89 -6.01 -14.56 -3.40
C SER A 89 -6.13 -15.26 -4.74
N GLY A 90 -6.76 -16.43 -4.79
CA GLY A 90 -6.96 -17.16 -6.03
C GLY A 90 -7.58 -16.31 -7.15
N PRO A 91 -8.68 -15.58 -6.90
CA PRO A 91 -9.25 -14.66 -7.91
C PRO A 91 -8.28 -13.58 -8.40
N ALA A 92 -7.47 -13.01 -7.50
CA ALA A 92 -6.49 -11.99 -7.88
C ALA A 92 -5.36 -12.57 -8.75
N ILE A 93 -4.83 -13.75 -8.38
CA ILE A 93 -3.79 -14.46 -9.14
C ILE A 93 -4.29 -14.81 -10.54
N LEU A 94 -5.51 -15.36 -10.65
CA LEU A 94 -6.11 -15.70 -11.94
C LEU A 94 -6.41 -14.44 -12.78
N GLY A 95 -6.86 -13.35 -12.16
CA GLY A 95 -7.06 -12.07 -12.84
C GLY A 95 -5.74 -11.49 -13.39
N ASP A 96 -4.64 -11.63 -12.66
CA ASP A 96 -3.32 -11.16 -13.11
C ASP A 96 -2.74 -12.07 -14.22
N LEU A 97 -2.99 -13.38 -14.14
CA LEU A 97 -2.65 -14.32 -15.20
C LEU A 97 -3.39 -13.98 -16.51
N LEU A 98 -4.69 -13.69 -16.43
CA LEU A 98 -5.48 -13.25 -17.59
C LEU A 98 -4.95 -11.92 -18.15
N ALA A 99 -4.66 -10.94 -17.29
CA ALA A 99 -4.10 -9.65 -17.71
C ALA A 99 -2.76 -9.81 -18.42
N SER A 100 -1.90 -10.70 -17.92
CA SER A 100 -0.60 -11.03 -18.53
C SER A 100 -0.77 -11.75 -19.87
N GLY A 101 -1.72 -12.68 -19.95
CA GLY A 101 -2.02 -13.42 -21.17
C GLY A 101 -2.61 -12.55 -22.29
N LEU A 102 -3.42 -11.56 -21.94
CA LEU A 102 -3.96 -10.58 -22.91
C LEU A 102 -2.88 -9.61 -23.42
N GLY A 103 -1.88 -9.28 -22.60
CA GLY A 103 -0.74 -8.44 -22.99
C GLY A 103 -1.08 -7.01 -23.41
N VAL A 104 -2.23 -6.48 -22.95
CA VAL A 104 -2.68 -5.14 -23.34
C VAL A 104 -1.90 -4.04 -22.62
N GLN A 105 -1.79 -2.89 -23.29
CA GLN A 105 -1.24 -1.65 -22.73
C GLN A 105 -2.37 -0.68 -22.38
N GLY A 106 -2.53 -0.39 -21.07
CA GLY A 106 -3.59 0.49 -20.56
C GLY A 106 -3.20 1.98 -20.52
N MET A 107 -2.29 2.44 -21.37
CA MET A 107 -1.81 3.82 -21.36
C MET A 107 -2.81 4.84 -21.91
N LEU A 108 -3.52 4.47 -22.96
CA LEU A 108 -4.51 5.27 -23.66
C LEU A 108 -5.83 4.50 -23.78
N TRP A 109 -6.93 5.21 -23.87
CA TRP A 109 -8.20 4.57 -24.23
C TRP A 109 -8.08 3.82 -25.55
N ALA A 110 -7.48 4.46 -26.57
CA ALA A 110 -7.32 3.86 -27.89
C ALA A 110 -6.50 2.56 -27.91
N THR A 111 -5.53 2.39 -26.99
CA THR A 111 -4.71 1.18 -26.91
C THR A 111 -5.42 0.01 -26.23
N SER A 112 -6.40 0.27 -25.40
CA SER A 112 -7.32 -0.70 -24.82
C SER A 112 -8.51 -0.01 -24.15
N PRO A 113 -9.63 0.23 -24.88
CA PRO A 113 -10.84 0.79 -24.29
C PRO A 113 -11.31 0.00 -23.07
N ALA A 114 -11.30 -1.32 -23.15
CA ALA A 114 -11.72 -2.20 -22.07
C ALA A 114 -10.84 -2.04 -20.79
N ALA A 115 -9.53 -1.83 -20.94
CA ALA A 115 -8.65 -1.62 -19.80
C ALA A 115 -8.96 -0.29 -19.10
N THR A 116 -9.14 0.79 -19.86
CA THR A 116 -9.46 2.11 -19.33
C THR A 116 -10.85 2.14 -18.68
N GLU A 117 -11.87 1.65 -19.37
CA GLU A 117 -13.24 1.70 -18.87
C GLU A 117 -13.47 0.77 -17.68
N LEU A 118 -12.85 -0.42 -17.68
CA LEU A 118 -12.90 -1.29 -16.51
C LEU A 118 -12.20 -0.66 -15.29
N GLU A 119 -11.07 0.02 -15.49
CA GLU A 119 -10.38 0.69 -14.39
C GLU A 119 -11.24 1.80 -13.78
N THR A 120 -11.80 2.68 -14.60
CA THR A 120 -12.74 3.71 -14.14
C THR A 120 -13.91 3.09 -13.37
N HIS A 121 -14.50 2.03 -13.93
CA HIS A 121 -15.67 1.38 -13.36
C HIS A 121 -15.41 0.71 -12.00
N VAL A 122 -14.29 -0.03 -11.86
CA VAL A 122 -13.98 -0.67 -10.57
C VAL A 122 -13.55 0.32 -9.51
N LEU A 123 -12.92 1.43 -9.89
CA LEU A 123 -12.58 2.50 -8.95
C LEU A 123 -13.84 3.25 -8.47
N ASP A 124 -14.85 3.41 -9.32
CA ASP A 124 -16.15 3.95 -8.92
C ASP A 124 -16.91 2.98 -8.01
N TRP A 125 -16.79 1.67 -8.23
CA TRP A 125 -17.30 0.67 -7.30
C TRP A 125 -16.62 0.79 -5.93
N LEU A 126 -15.29 0.89 -5.89
CA LEU A 126 -14.56 1.05 -4.64
C LEU A 126 -14.92 2.36 -3.94
N ALA A 127 -15.00 3.48 -4.67
CA ALA A 127 -15.43 4.75 -4.11
C ALA A 127 -16.81 4.67 -3.45
N SER A 128 -17.73 3.92 -4.08
CA SER A 128 -19.06 3.67 -3.49
C SER A 128 -19.01 2.74 -2.28
N LEU A 129 -18.21 1.67 -2.32
CA LEU A 129 -18.06 0.71 -1.22
C LEU A 129 -17.41 1.35 0.01
N PHE A 130 -16.46 2.24 -0.21
CA PHE A 130 -15.73 2.97 0.85
C PHE A 130 -16.45 4.23 1.31
N ASP A 131 -17.60 4.57 0.70
CA ASP A 131 -18.35 5.80 0.98
C ASP A 131 -17.50 7.07 0.79
N LEU A 132 -16.70 7.09 -0.28
CA LEU A 132 -15.91 8.26 -0.62
C LEU A 132 -16.77 9.37 -1.23
N PRO A 133 -16.35 10.65 -1.09
CA PRO A 133 -17.06 11.79 -1.61
C PRO A 133 -17.36 11.71 -3.12
N ALA A 134 -18.47 12.30 -3.53
CA ALA A 134 -18.89 12.30 -4.94
C ALA A 134 -17.85 12.92 -5.88
N ALA A 135 -17.02 13.84 -5.39
CA ALA A 135 -15.95 14.48 -6.17
C ALA A 135 -14.87 13.48 -6.65
N PHE A 136 -14.73 12.32 -5.99
CA PHE A 136 -13.77 11.29 -6.39
C PHE A 136 -14.30 10.33 -7.46
N ARG A 137 -15.61 10.30 -7.71
CA ARG A 137 -16.20 9.44 -8.75
C ARG A 137 -15.76 9.90 -10.13
N GLY A 138 -15.33 8.95 -10.96
CA GLY A 138 -14.76 9.22 -12.29
C GLY A 138 -13.38 9.88 -12.25
N ASN A 139 -12.79 10.07 -11.07
CA ASN A 139 -11.52 10.75 -10.86
C ASN A 139 -10.50 9.83 -10.14
N GLY A 140 -10.57 8.53 -10.37
CA GLY A 140 -9.66 7.54 -9.84
C GLY A 140 -8.69 6.99 -10.87
N VAL A 141 -7.51 6.52 -10.41
CA VAL A 141 -6.51 5.81 -11.19
C VAL A 141 -5.81 4.76 -10.32
N ILE A 142 -5.44 3.62 -10.90
CA ILE A 142 -4.64 2.62 -10.20
C ILE A 142 -3.16 2.97 -10.35
N GLN A 143 -2.51 3.37 -9.25
CA GLN A 143 -1.06 3.54 -9.13
C GLN A 143 -0.39 2.20 -8.79
N HIS A 144 0.96 2.13 -8.82
CA HIS A 144 1.66 0.94 -8.36
C HIS A 144 1.51 0.78 -6.85
N THR A 145 1.87 1.83 -6.11
CA THR A 145 1.88 1.85 -4.64
C THR A 145 1.48 3.22 -4.11
N ALA A 146 1.12 3.31 -2.84
CA ALA A 146 0.90 4.59 -2.18
C ALA A 146 2.14 5.52 -2.19
N SER A 147 3.34 5.00 -2.46
CA SER A 147 4.53 5.84 -2.66
C SER A 147 4.45 6.64 -3.97
N ASP A 148 3.89 6.02 -5.03
CA ASP A 148 3.63 6.73 -6.28
C ASP A 148 2.47 7.72 -6.09
N ALA A 149 1.42 7.32 -5.36
CA ALA A 149 0.30 8.20 -5.00
C ALA A 149 0.78 9.46 -4.26
N ALA A 150 1.66 9.31 -3.26
CA ALA A 150 2.26 10.44 -2.54
C ALA A 150 3.06 11.36 -3.46
N LEU A 151 3.84 10.79 -4.40
CA LEU A 151 4.61 11.58 -5.37
C LEU A 151 3.70 12.36 -6.31
N VAL A 152 2.70 11.70 -6.91
CA VAL A 152 1.79 12.39 -7.85
C VAL A 152 0.90 13.41 -7.13
N ALA A 153 0.49 13.16 -5.88
CA ALA A 153 -0.21 14.15 -5.07
C ALA A 153 0.67 15.39 -4.81
N LEU A 154 1.97 15.18 -4.49
CA LEU A 154 2.92 16.28 -4.30
C LEU A 154 3.13 17.08 -5.60
N VAL A 155 3.30 16.40 -6.73
CA VAL A 155 3.51 17.07 -8.03
C VAL A 155 2.26 17.87 -8.43
N ALA A 156 1.06 17.32 -8.24
CA ALA A 156 -0.20 18.05 -8.46
C ALA A 156 -0.35 19.24 -7.52
N ALA A 157 0.04 19.10 -6.24
CA ALA A 157 0.05 20.19 -5.28
C ALA A 157 0.99 21.33 -5.71
N LEU A 158 2.22 20.99 -6.13
CA LEU A 158 3.20 21.96 -6.62
C LEU A 158 2.71 22.69 -7.88
N HIS A 159 2.11 21.94 -8.82
CA HIS A 159 1.45 22.53 -10.00
C HIS A 159 0.42 23.59 -9.58
N ARG A 160 -0.50 23.24 -8.68
CA ARG A 160 -1.56 24.11 -8.21
C ARG A 160 -1.02 25.39 -7.55
N VAL A 161 -0.12 25.25 -6.57
CA VAL A 161 0.38 26.41 -5.80
C VAL A 161 1.35 27.28 -6.60
N SER A 162 1.97 26.77 -7.66
CA SER A 162 2.88 27.52 -8.55
C SER A 162 2.16 28.08 -9.79
N GLY A 163 0.90 27.72 -10.03
CA GLY A 163 0.18 28.05 -11.25
C GLY A 163 0.85 27.47 -12.50
N GLY A 164 1.38 26.24 -12.42
CA GLY A 164 2.10 25.58 -13.50
C GLY A 164 3.55 26.04 -13.67
N GLY A 165 4.07 26.80 -12.73
CA GLY A 165 5.44 27.33 -12.84
C GLY A 165 6.54 26.28 -12.63
N THR A 166 6.26 25.23 -11.84
CA THR A 166 7.24 24.20 -11.52
C THR A 166 7.60 23.30 -12.69
N GLU A 167 6.69 23.07 -13.63
CA GLU A 167 6.94 22.28 -14.84
C GLU A 167 7.94 22.94 -15.79
N HIS A 168 8.01 24.29 -15.78
CA HIS A 168 8.88 25.04 -16.67
C HIS A 168 10.17 25.50 -16.02
N LYS A 169 10.13 25.82 -14.72
CA LYS A 169 11.25 26.45 -14.00
C LYS A 169 11.88 25.55 -12.95
N GLY A 170 11.27 24.39 -12.68
CA GLY A 170 11.64 23.53 -11.56
C GLY A 170 11.26 24.12 -10.21
N VAL A 171 11.71 23.48 -9.14
CA VAL A 171 11.52 23.94 -7.75
C VAL A 171 12.79 24.59 -7.24
N HIS A 172 12.63 25.64 -6.41
CA HIS A 172 13.75 26.29 -5.73
C HIS A 172 13.75 25.90 -4.25
N SER A 173 14.93 25.66 -3.69
CA SER A 173 15.08 25.34 -2.28
C SER A 173 14.46 26.42 -1.39
N GLY A 174 13.67 26.02 -0.40
CA GLY A 174 13.02 26.92 0.54
C GLY A 174 11.78 27.65 0.02
N GLN A 175 11.32 27.39 -1.20
CA GLN A 175 10.12 28.03 -1.76
C GLN A 175 8.82 27.39 -1.28
N PHE A 176 8.80 26.06 -1.08
CA PHE A 176 7.62 25.27 -0.73
C PHE A 176 7.85 24.43 0.52
N ALA A 177 6.79 24.22 1.30
CA ALA A 177 6.79 23.32 2.44
C ALA A 177 5.73 22.22 2.32
N VAL A 178 6.05 21.04 2.85
CA VAL A 178 5.21 19.86 2.94
C VAL A 178 5.07 19.48 4.41
N TYR A 179 3.86 19.23 4.87
CA TYR A 179 3.57 18.97 6.29
C TYR A 179 3.02 17.56 6.48
N THR A 180 3.58 16.84 7.43
CA THR A 180 3.18 15.46 7.74
C THR A 180 3.47 15.12 9.18
N SER A 181 2.72 14.20 9.79
CA SER A 181 2.99 13.78 11.15
C SER A 181 4.31 13.01 11.27
N ALA A 182 4.85 12.91 12.48
CA ALA A 182 6.01 12.08 12.77
C ALA A 182 5.76 10.58 12.52
N GLN A 183 4.50 10.15 12.48
CA GLN A 183 4.07 8.77 12.21
C GLN A 183 3.81 8.47 10.73
N THR A 184 3.83 9.49 9.86
CA THR A 184 3.58 9.31 8.42
C THR A 184 4.69 8.46 7.78
N HIS A 185 4.28 7.66 6.81
CA HIS A 185 5.19 6.77 6.07
C HIS A 185 6.31 7.57 5.34
N SER A 186 7.50 6.99 5.27
CA SER A 186 8.70 7.61 4.67
C SER A 186 8.56 7.92 3.17
N SER A 187 7.53 7.44 2.49
CA SER A 187 7.22 7.75 1.09
C SER A 187 7.07 9.24 0.83
N VAL A 188 6.50 9.99 1.78
CA VAL A 188 6.32 11.44 1.64
C VAL A 188 7.67 12.16 1.64
N GLU A 189 8.58 11.79 2.53
CA GLU A 189 9.95 12.34 2.52
C GLU A 189 10.69 11.97 1.22
N LYS A 190 10.55 10.71 0.79
CA LYS A 190 11.11 10.27 -0.50
C LYS A 190 10.51 11.07 -1.66
N ALA A 191 9.20 11.33 -1.67
CA ALA A 191 8.55 12.15 -2.69
C ALA A 191 9.13 13.57 -2.72
N CYS A 192 9.37 14.21 -1.57
CA CYS A 192 10.03 15.52 -1.50
C CYS A 192 11.44 15.50 -2.13
N ARG A 193 12.21 14.46 -1.84
CA ARG A 193 13.55 14.30 -2.43
C ARG A 193 13.51 14.07 -3.94
N VAL A 194 12.59 13.21 -4.42
CA VAL A 194 12.44 12.91 -5.86
C VAL A 194 11.94 14.13 -6.63
N ALA A 195 10.99 14.89 -6.06
CA ALA A 195 10.47 16.12 -6.68
C ALA A 195 11.49 17.30 -6.63
N GLY A 196 12.66 17.11 -6.04
CA GLY A 196 13.70 18.14 -5.98
C GLY A 196 13.49 19.20 -4.88
N LEU A 197 12.52 19.03 -3.99
CA LEU A 197 12.33 19.90 -2.83
C LEU A 197 13.40 19.72 -1.76
N GLY A 198 13.95 18.51 -1.64
CA GLY A 198 14.85 18.10 -0.57
C GLY A 198 14.13 17.76 0.74
N ALA A 199 14.86 17.19 1.68
CA ALA A 199 14.32 16.77 2.98
C ALA A 199 13.90 17.97 3.86
N ASP A 200 14.61 19.10 3.72
CA ASP A 200 14.36 20.31 4.53
C ASP A 200 13.01 21.00 4.21
N ALA A 201 12.37 20.65 3.08
CA ALA A 201 11.03 21.11 2.78
C ALA A 201 9.95 20.42 3.63
N LEU A 202 10.30 19.28 4.25
CA LEU A 202 9.37 18.49 5.05
C LEU A 202 9.31 18.98 6.50
N ARG A 203 8.11 19.39 6.94
CA ARG A 203 7.81 19.79 8.31
C ARG A 203 7.13 18.63 9.03
N LYS A 204 7.73 18.20 10.13
CA LYS A 204 7.15 17.13 10.97
C LYS A 204 6.21 17.77 12.01
N ILE A 205 4.93 17.41 11.91
CA ILE A 205 3.91 17.77 12.87
C ILE A 205 4.08 16.89 14.10
N ASP A 206 4.11 17.48 15.29
CA ASP A 206 4.11 16.73 16.53
C ASP A 206 2.84 15.89 16.66
N ILE A 207 2.94 14.81 17.41
CA ILE A 207 1.86 13.88 17.67
C ILE A 207 1.36 14.00 19.11
N ASP A 208 0.11 13.65 19.31
CA ASP A 208 -0.44 13.42 20.64
C ASP A 208 0.07 12.08 21.18
N ALA A 209 0.59 12.07 22.39
CA ALA A 209 1.23 10.90 22.97
C ALA A 209 0.27 9.73 23.25
N ALA A 210 -1.02 10.01 23.47
CA ALA A 210 -2.02 8.97 23.74
C ALA A 210 -2.60 8.37 22.47
N THR A 211 -2.89 9.20 21.46
CA THR A 211 -3.52 8.79 20.20
C THR A 211 -2.52 8.50 19.09
N GLN A 212 -1.28 9.01 19.22
CA GLN A 212 -0.23 8.97 18.19
C GLN A 212 -0.62 9.74 16.89
N ALA A 213 -1.70 10.51 16.90
CA ALA A 213 -2.19 11.29 15.78
C ALA A 213 -1.53 12.67 15.72
N ALA A 214 -1.49 13.26 14.52
CA ALA A 214 -1.00 14.61 14.28
C ALA A 214 -1.75 15.65 15.13
N ARG A 215 -1.02 16.65 15.65
CA ARG A 215 -1.56 17.77 16.42
C ARG A 215 -1.91 18.96 15.49
N PRO A 216 -3.19 19.31 15.34
CA PRO A 216 -3.59 20.43 14.46
C PRO A 216 -3.05 21.79 14.92
N ASP A 217 -2.91 22.00 16.23
CA ASP A 217 -2.34 23.23 16.78
C ASP A 217 -0.86 23.41 16.38
N HIS A 218 -0.07 22.32 16.36
CA HIS A 218 1.32 22.37 15.89
C HIS A 218 1.40 22.56 14.37
N LEU A 219 0.51 21.90 13.57
CA LEU A 219 0.44 22.19 12.13
C LEU A 219 0.19 23.68 11.88
N ARG A 220 -0.75 24.30 12.59
CA ARG A 220 -1.04 25.72 12.44
C ARG A 220 0.20 26.57 12.72
N ALA A 221 0.90 26.31 13.81
CA ALA A 221 2.13 27.03 14.17
C ALA A 221 3.22 26.92 13.10
N LEU A 222 3.41 25.71 12.53
CA LEU A 222 4.37 25.47 11.44
C LEU A 222 4.01 26.25 10.17
N VAL A 223 2.74 26.21 9.77
CA VAL A 223 2.25 26.90 8.59
C VAL A 223 2.37 28.41 8.74
N ASP A 224 1.96 28.96 9.89
CA ASP A 224 2.06 30.40 10.17
C ASP A 224 3.53 30.88 10.13
N ALA A 225 4.46 30.09 10.66
CA ALA A 225 5.90 30.39 10.64
C ALA A 225 6.47 30.37 9.20
N ASP A 226 6.12 29.35 8.41
CA ASP A 226 6.57 29.24 7.01
C ASP A 226 6.01 30.39 6.16
N VAL A 227 4.73 30.73 6.30
CA VAL A 227 4.10 31.87 5.60
C VAL A 227 4.78 33.19 5.97
N ALA A 228 5.07 33.40 7.26
CA ALA A 228 5.80 34.60 7.72
C ALA A 228 7.23 34.67 7.16
N ALA A 229 7.85 33.51 6.87
CA ALA A 229 9.15 33.42 6.22
C ALA A 229 9.09 33.49 4.67
N GLY A 230 7.90 33.67 4.08
CA GLY A 230 7.72 33.72 2.63
C GLY A 230 7.73 32.34 1.95
N ILE A 231 7.60 31.26 2.70
CA ILE A 231 7.53 29.89 2.20
C ILE A 231 6.08 29.53 1.93
N THR A 232 5.80 28.95 0.77
CA THR A 232 4.44 28.57 0.36
C THR A 232 4.09 27.18 0.87
N PRO A 233 3.03 27.02 1.69
CA PRO A 233 2.48 25.72 2.04
C PRO A 233 1.96 25.00 0.79
N ALA A 234 2.57 23.86 0.43
CA ALA A 234 2.18 23.15 -0.78
C ALA A 234 1.28 21.94 -0.51
N LEU A 235 1.66 21.10 0.47
CA LEU A 235 0.99 19.84 0.72
C LEU A 235 0.90 19.57 2.23
N VAL A 236 -0.28 19.19 2.70
CA VAL A 236 -0.51 18.56 4.01
C VAL A 236 -0.89 17.10 3.76
N VAL A 237 -0.26 16.17 4.48
CA VAL A 237 -0.59 14.74 4.40
C VAL A 237 -1.21 14.31 5.73
N ALA A 238 -2.45 13.82 5.69
CA ALA A 238 -3.13 13.19 6.80
C ALA A 238 -3.02 11.66 6.66
N SER A 239 -2.51 10.98 7.68
CA SER A 239 -2.39 9.52 7.68
C SER A 239 -3.62 8.88 8.35
N VAL A 240 -4.26 7.95 7.66
CA VAL A 240 -5.35 7.11 8.18
C VAL A 240 -4.86 5.68 8.30
N GLY A 241 -4.49 5.28 9.52
CA GLY A 241 -3.83 4.01 9.79
C GLY A 241 -2.32 4.07 9.58
N ALA A 242 -1.64 4.96 10.30
CA ALA A 242 -0.19 5.16 10.24
C ALA A 242 0.57 3.84 10.42
N THR A 243 1.68 3.69 9.67
CA THR A 243 2.39 2.41 9.56
C THR A 243 2.92 1.91 10.90
N GLY A 244 3.40 2.79 11.76
CA GLY A 244 3.98 2.41 13.06
C GLY A 244 2.94 1.95 14.08
N THR A 245 1.84 2.66 14.18
CA THR A 245 0.91 2.59 15.32
C THR A 245 -0.55 2.36 14.94
N GLY A 246 -0.91 2.47 13.66
CA GLY A 246 -2.31 2.48 13.23
C GLY A 246 -3.04 3.78 13.53
N ALA A 247 -2.33 4.84 13.92
CA ALA A 247 -2.90 6.14 14.26
C ALA A 247 -3.71 6.73 13.10
N VAL A 248 -4.76 7.47 13.45
CA VAL A 248 -5.64 8.17 12.52
C VAL A 248 -5.55 9.66 12.80
N ASP A 249 -5.03 10.40 11.86
CA ASP A 249 -4.89 11.86 11.97
C ASP A 249 -6.27 12.54 11.89
N PRO A 250 -6.50 13.67 12.59
CA PRO A 250 -7.74 14.40 12.55
C PRO A 250 -7.89 15.17 11.24
N THR A 251 -8.27 14.43 10.18
CA THR A 251 -8.30 14.90 8.79
C THR A 251 -9.08 16.19 8.61
N ARG A 252 -10.22 16.34 9.30
CA ARG A 252 -11.09 17.53 9.21
C ARG A 252 -10.38 18.80 9.69
N GLU A 253 -9.69 18.72 10.82
CA GLU A 253 -8.96 19.85 11.41
C GLU A 253 -7.72 20.20 10.56
N LEU A 254 -7.01 19.20 10.06
CA LEU A 254 -5.87 19.41 9.15
C LEU A 254 -6.33 20.02 7.83
N ALA A 255 -7.48 19.60 7.30
CA ALA A 255 -8.10 20.16 6.10
C ALA A 255 -8.43 21.65 6.26
N ALA A 256 -8.97 22.05 7.40
CA ALA A 256 -9.32 23.45 7.65
C ALA A 256 -8.08 24.36 7.60
N ILE A 257 -6.95 23.88 8.12
CA ILE A 257 -5.67 24.61 8.09
C ILE A 257 -5.11 24.64 6.64
N ALA A 258 -5.04 23.49 5.97
CA ALA A 258 -4.54 23.39 4.60
C ALA A 258 -5.29 24.33 3.65
N ARG A 259 -6.63 24.28 3.68
CA ARG A 259 -7.49 25.12 2.84
C ARG A 259 -7.34 26.62 3.13
N GLY A 260 -7.15 26.99 4.39
CA GLY A 260 -6.92 28.40 4.78
C GLY A 260 -5.70 29.01 4.12
N HIS A 261 -4.74 28.20 3.67
CA HIS A 261 -3.49 28.62 3.03
C HIS A 261 -3.34 28.14 1.59
N GLY A 262 -4.39 27.56 0.98
CA GLY A 262 -4.37 27.05 -0.38
C GLY A 262 -3.51 25.79 -0.58
N ALA A 263 -3.04 25.16 0.49
CA ALA A 263 -2.29 23.91 0.44
C ALA A 263 -3.17 22.73 0.03
N TRP A 264 -2.60 21.77 -0.67
CA TRP A 264 -3.24 20.52 -1.03
C TRP A 264 -3.36 19.61 0.20
N LEU A 265 -4.50 18.97 0.40
CA LEU A 265 -4.65 17.91 1.39
C LEU A 265 -4.66 16.54 0.71
N HIS A 266 -3.67 15.71 1.01
CA HIS A 266 -3.63 14.30 0.63
C HIS A 266 -3.96 13.43 1.84
N VAL A 267 -4.89 12.49 1.70
CA VAL A 267 -5.18 11.47 2.70
C VAL A 267 -4.49 10.17 2.32
N ASP A 268 -3.45 9.83 3.06
CA ASP A 268 -2.78 8.53 2.96
C ASP A 268 -3.49 7.51 3.85
N ALA A 269 -4.41 6.77 3.25
CA ALA A 269 -5.12 5.67 3.88
C ALA A 269 -4.66 4.31 3.33
N ALA A 270 -3.38 4.21 2.97
CA ALA A 270 -2.78 3.10 2.25
C ALA A 270 -3.13 1.71 2.81
N TRP A 271 -3.23 1.57 4.13
CA TRP A 271 -3.64 0.31 4.76
C TRP A 271 -5.09 0.34 5.20
N ALA A 272 -5.47 1.33 5.99
CA ALA A 272 -6.75 1.34 6.70
C ALA A 272 -7.93 1.77 5.84
N GLY A 273 -7.70 2.43 4.69
CA GLY A 273 -8.78 2.93 3.84
C GLY A 273 -9.74 1.86 3.37
N VAL A 274 -9.26 0.65 3.09
CA VAL A 274 -10.11 -0.47 2.69
C VAL A 274 -11.08 -0.93 3.80
N ALA A 275 -10.80 -0.60 5.07
CA ALA A 275 -11.68 -0.95 6.19
C ALA A 275 -13.00 -0.19 6.15
N THR A 276 -13.07 0.95 5.47
CA THR A 276 -14.30 1.74 5.33
C THR A 276 -15.38 1.07 4.48
N ILE A 277 -15.06 -0.06 3.83
CA ILE A 277 -16.09 -0.96 3.25
C ILE A 277 -17.09 -1.45 4.32
N CYS A 278 -16.66 -1.51 5.60
CA CYS A 278 -17.50 -1.81 6.76
C CYS A 278 -18.14 -0.52 7.25
N PRO A 279 -19.49 -0.42 7.24
CA PRO A 279 -20.17 0.83 7.63
C PRO A 279 -19.77 1.36 9.01
N GLU A 280 -19.52 0.47 9.96
CA GLU A 280 -19.11 0.80 11.33
C GLU A 280 -17.69 1.39 11.43
N LEU A 281 -16.87 1.27 10.38
CA LEU A 281 -15.51 1.80 10.32
C LEU A 281 -15.40 3.07 9.45
N ARG A 282 -16.52 3.60 8.94
CA ARG A 282 -16.53 4.81 8.09
C ARG A 282 -16.13 6.09 8.81
N TRP A 283 -16.06 6.06 10.14
CA TRP A 283 -15.49 7.16 10.92
C TRP A 283 -14.03 7.48 10.51
N LEU A 284 -13.32 6.52 9.92
CA LEU A 284 -11.98 6.72 9.32
C LEU A 284 -11.98 7.76 8.19
N ASN A 285 -13.13 8.00 7.56
CA ASN A 285 -13.29 8.97 6.47
C ASN A 285 -13.76 10.35 6.97
N ASP A 286 -13.79 10.63 8.29
CA ASP A 286 -14.18 11.95 8.77
C ASP A 286 -13.26 13.03 8.20
N GLY A 287 -13.82 14.01 7.49
CA GLY A 287 -13.08 15.08 6.83
C GLY A 287 -12.55 14.75 5.42
N VAL A 288 -12.72 13.53 4.91
CA VAL A 288 -12.24 13.13 3.56
C VAL A 288 -12.96 13.92 2.45
N GLU A 289 -14.17 14.42 2.68
CA GLU A 289 -14.87 15.29 1.73
C GLU A 289 -14.17 16.65 1.51
N LEU A 290 -13.19 16.95 2.34
CA LEU A 290 -12.38 18.17 2.26
C LEU A 290 -11.02 17.90 1.59
N ALA A 291 -10.68 16.65 1.31
CA ALA A 291 -9.40 16.26 0.73
C ALA A 291 -9.34 16.55 -0.78
N ASP A 292 -8.16 16.91 -1.25
CA ASP A 292 -7.86 17.07 -2.67
C ASP A 292 -7.49 15.72 -3.32
N SER A 293 -6.92 14.79 -2.55
CA SER A 293 -6.61 13.42 -3.00
C SER A 293 -6.66 12.42 -1.86
N TYR A 294 -6.89 11.17 -2.22
CA TYR A 294 -6.98 10.03 -1.30
C TYR A 294 -6.36 8.80 -1.94
N CYS A 295 -5.64 7.99 -1.18
CA CYS A 295 -5.18 6.69 -1.65
C CYS A 295 -5.42 5.57 -0.65
N THR A 296 -5.59 4.36 -1.18
CA THR A 296 -5.59 3.12 -0.38
C THR A 296 -5.07 1.95 -1.22
N ASN A 297 -4.43 0.97 -0.56
CA ASN A 297 -3.81 -0.17 -1.23
C ASN A 297 -4.68 -1.44 -1.13
N PRO A 298 -5.49 -1.79 -2.14
CA PRO A 298 -6.15 -3.09 -2.20
C PRO A 298 -5.19 -4.26 -2.01
N HIS A 299 -3.92 -4.11 -2.42
CA HIS A 299 -2.90 -5.14 -2.26
C HIS A 299 -2.39 -5.36 -0.83
N LYS A 300 -2.77 -4.50 0.14
CA LYS A 300 -2.42 -4.71 1.55
C LYS A 300 -3.48 -5.52 2.30
N TRP A 301 -4.75 -5.11 2.20
CA TRP A 301 -5.78 -5.70 3.05
C TRP A 301 -7.12 -5.98 2.34
N LEU A 302 -7.16 -5.93 1.00
CA LEU A 302 -8.36 -6.21 0.20
C LEU A 302 -8.16 -7.37 -0.80
N LEU A 303 -7.47 -8.45 -0.39
CA LEU A 303 -7.37 -9.72 -1.11
C LEU A 303 -6.83 -9.62 -2.55
N THR A 304 -6.22 -8.48 -2.90
CA THR A 304 -5.65 -8.21 -4.23
C THR A 304 -4.13 -8.34 -4.17
N ASN A 305 -3.54 -9.11 -5.10
CA ASN A 305 -2.10 -9.29 -5.12
C ASN A 305 -1.34 -8.02 -5.53
N PHE A 306 -0.13 -7.87 -5.01
CA PHE A 306 0.78 -6.78 -5.30
C PHE A 306 1.08 -6.71 -6.82
N ASP A 307 1.06 -5.52 -7.48
CA ASP A 307 0.84 -4.19 -6.96
C ASP A 307 -0.54 -3.64 -7.40
N CYS A 308 -1.21 -2.90 -6.52
CA CYS A 308 -2.49 -2.25 -6.79
C CYS A 308 -2.77 -1.20 -5.71
N ASP A 309 -2.59 0.08 -6.03
CA ASP A 309 -2.96 1.21 -5.20
C ASP A 309 -4.08 1.98 -5.89
N ALA A 310 -5.19 2.18 -5.21
CA ALA A 310 -6.31 2.96 -5.70
C ALA A 310 -6.16 4.41 -5.22
N PHE A 311 -6.00 5.32 -6.16
CA PHE A 311 -5.77 6.75 -5.92
C PHE A 311 -6.86 7.57 -6.57
N TRP A 312 -7.39 8.56 -5.87
CA TRP A 312 -8.40 9.49 -6.36
C TRP A 312 -7.98 10.94 -6.12
N VAL A 313 -8.44 11.81 -7.00
CA VAL A 313 -8.31 13.27 -6.87
C VAL A 313 -9.69 13.92 -6.98
N ALA A 314 -9.92 14.99 -6.21
CA ALA A 314 -11.16 15.77 -6.32
C ALA A 314 -11.22 16.58 -7.62
N ASP A 315 -10.07 17.10 -8.06
CA ASP A 315 -9.88 17.80 -9.32
C ASP A 315 -8.73 17.19 -10.12
N ARG A 316 -9.08 16.46 -11.18
CA ARG A 316 -8.10 15.86 -12.10
C ARG A 316 -7.32 16.87 -12.92
N GLY A 317 -7.81 18.11 -13.04
CA GLY A 317 -7.16 19.15 -13.84
C GLY A 317 -5.75 19.46 -13.34
N ALA A 318 -5.57 19.58 -12.03
CA ALA A 318 -4.26 19.81 -11.41
C ALA A 318 -3.30 18.63 -11.63
N LEU A 319 -3.81 17.39 -11.53
CA LEU A 319 -3.01 16.19 -11.75
C LEU A 319 -2.56 16.07 -13.21
N ILE A 320 -3.49 16.21 -14.14
CA ILE A 320 -3.21 16.16 -15.59
C ILE A 320 -2.29 17.30 -15.98
N GLY A 321 -2.55 18.53 -15.48
CA GLY A 321 -1.71 19.70 -15.77
C GLY A 321 -0.25 19.50 -15.37
N ALA A 322 -0.01 18.79 -14.26
CA ALA A 322 1.33 18.51 -13.76
C ALA A 322 2.07 17.41 -14.53
N LEU A 323 1.36 16.45 -15.12
CA LEU A 323 1.96 15.21 -15.63
C LEU A 323 1.83 15.05 -17.15
N SER A 324 0.88 15.76 -17.80
CA SER A 324 0.61 15.55 -19.21
C SER A 324 1.72 16.09 -20.11
N ILE A 325 2.22 15.21 -20.97
CA ILE A 325 3.08 15.56 -22.11
C ILE A 325 2.48 14.85 -23.32
N LEU A 326 2.00 15.60 -24.31
CA LEU A 326 1.33 15.07 -25.49
C LEU A 326 2.23 15.14 -26.73
N PRO A 327 3.16 14.19 -26.93
CA PRO A 327 3.94 14.11 -28.15
C PRO A 327 3.05 13.69 -29.34
N GLU A 328 3.46 14.08 -30.55
CA GLU A 328 2.64 13.90 -31.77
C GLU A 328 2.20 12.44 -32.00
N PHE A 329 3.07 11.47 -31.76
CA PHE A 329 2.75 10.04 -31.99
C PHE A 329 1.70 9.45 -31.03
N LEU A 330 1.32 10.18 -29.98
CA LEU A 330 0.25 9.79 -29.05
C LEU A 330 -1.08 10.51 -29.31
N ARG A 331 -1.12 11.44 -30.26
CA ARG A 331 -2.35 12.12 -30.66
C ARG A 331 -3.26 11.15 -31.42
N ASN A 332 -4.53 11.17 -31.09
CA ASN A 332 -5.56 10.42 -31.78
C ASN A 332 -6.92 11.10 -31.57
N ALA A 333 -7.86 10.81 -32.44
CA ALA A 333 -9.17 11.48 -32.43
C ALA A 333 -9.95 11.32 -31.12
N ALA A 334 -9.82 10.17 -30.45
CA ALA A 334 -10.49 9.93 -29.16
C ALA A 334 -9.89 10.82 -28.06
N THR A 335 -8.56 10.94 -27.98
CA THR A 335 -7.87 11.84 -27.03
C THR A 335 -8.25 13.30 -27.31
N GLU A 336 -8.27 13.72 -28.57
CA GLU A 336 -8.57 15.10 -28.97
C GLU A 336 -10.03 15.49 -28.75
N SER A 337 -10.97 14.54 -28.75
CA SER A 337 -12.37 14.80 -28.42
C SER A 337 -12.60 15.22 -26.97
N GLY A 338 -11.71 14.86 -26.05
CA GLY A 338 -11.86 15.06 -24.60
C GLY A 338 -12.94 14.18 -23.95
N GLU A 339 -13.51 13.22 -24.70
CA GLU A 339 -14.56 12.31 -24.22
C GLU A 339 -14.01 11.09 -23.48
N VAL A 340 -12.71 10.80 -23.61
CA VAL A 340 -12.08 9.61 -23.04
C VAL A 340 -11.03 9.99 -21.99
N ILE A 341 -10.69 9.02 -21.14
CA ILE A 341 -9.61 9.12 -20.16
C ILE A 341 -8.36 8.45 -20.74
N ASP A 342 -7.25 9.17 -20.76
CA ASP A 342 -5.93 8.63 -21.05
C ASP A 342 -5.11 8.58 -19.78
N TYR A 343 -5.03 7.42 -19.16
CA TYR A 343 -4.39 7.23 -17.86
C TYR A 343 -2.89 7.49 -17.85
N ARG A 344 -2.20 7.56 -18.99
CA ARG A 344 -0.79 7.97 -19.10
C ARG A 344 -0.52 9.32 -18.45
N ASP A 345 -1.54 10.22 -18.44
CA ASP A 345 -1.44 11.58 -17.90
C ASP A 345 -1.76 11.63 -16.39
N TRP A 346 -2.01 10.48 -15.74
CA TRP A 346 -2.42 10.39 -14.34
C TRP A 346 -1.36 9.76 -13.44
N HIS A 347 -0.22 9.37 -13.99
CA HIS A 347 0.89 8.75 -13.26
C HIS A 347 2.22 8.99 -13.98
N VAL A 348 3.35 8.63 -13.35
CA VAL A 348 4.68 8.91 -13.90
C VAL A 348 5.05 8.02 -15.11
N PRO A 349 4.89 6.68 -15.07
CA PRO A 349 5.25 5.84 -16.20
C PRO A 349 4.25 5.93 -17.36
N LEU A 350 4.74 5.86 -18.61
CA LEU A 350 3.87 5.77 -19.78
C LEU A 350 3.15 4.41 -19.85
N GLY A 351 3.90 3.33 -19.73
CA GLY A 351 3.37 1.97 -19.84
C GLY A 351 2.57 1.56 -18.61
N ARG A 352 1.41 0.92 -18.83
CA ARG A 352 0.50 0.48 -17.76
C ARG A 352 0.02 -0.95 -17.95
N ARG A 353 0.12 -1.75 -16.90
CA ARG A 353 -0.49 -3.08 -16.84
C ARG A 353 -2.01 -2.97 -16.67
N PHE A 354 -2.74 -4.00 -17.10
CA PHE A 354 -4.18 -4.09 -16.90
C PHE A 354 -4.54 -4.52 -15.46
N ARG A 355 -4.16 -3.70 -14.46
CA ARG A 355 -4.37 -4.01 -13.03
C ARG A 355 -5.82 -4.07 -12.61
N ALA A 356 -6.69 -3.34 -13.29
CA ALA A 356 -8.11 -3.33 -13.01
C ALA A 356 -8.74 -4.73 -13.12
N LEU A 357 -8.20 -5.61 -13.97
CA LEU A 357 -8.77 -6.94 -14.17
C LEU A 357 -8.68 -7.81 -12.92
N LYS A 358 -7.53 -7.82 -12.21
CA LYS A 358 -7.40 -8.57 -10.96
C LYS A 358 -8.26 -8.00 -9.84
N LEU A 359 -8.37 -6.67 -9.74
CA LEU A 359 -9.25 -6.02 -8.78
C LEU A 359 -10.72 -6.34 -9.06
N TRP A 360 -11.13 -6.32 -10.32
CA TRP A 360 -12.47 -6.71 -10.77
C TRP A 360 -12.80 -8.16 -10.41
N THR A 361 -11.87 -9.11 -10.65
CA THR A 361 -12.09 -10.53 -10.29
C THR A 361 -12.22 -10.72 -8.78
N VAL A 362 -11.45 -9.99 -7.97
CA VAL A 362 -11.57 -10.00 -6.50
C VAL A 362 -12.96 -9.52 -6.06
N ILE A 363 -13.39 -8.34 -6.54
CA ILE A 363 -14.69 -7.78 -6.17
C ILE A 363 -15.85 -8.69 -6.64
N ARG A 364 -15.73 -9.25 -7.85
CA ARG A 364 -16.75 -10.16 -8.39
C ARG A 364 -16.85 -11.50 -7.65
N TRP A 365 -15.71 -12.00 -7.16
CA TRP A 365 -15.67 -13.29 -6.47
C TRP A 365 -16.16 -13.19 -5.02
N TYR A 366 -15.67 -12.22 -4.28
CA TYR A 366 -16.02 -12.10 -2.86
C TYR A 366 -17.28 -11.30 -2.61
N GLY A 367 -17.65 -10.40 -3.51
CA GLY A 367 -18.68 -9.41 -3.27
C GLY A 367 -18.36 -8.46 -2.12
N ALA A 368 -19.20 -7.48 -1.90
CA ALA A 368 -19.02 -6.53 -0.79
C ALA A 368 -19.13 -7.21 0.59
N GLU A 369 -19.97 -8.24 0.71
CA GLU A 369 -20.18 -8.96 1.97
C GLU A 369 -18.95 -9.76 2.37
N GLY A 370 -18.40 -10.58 1.47
CA GLY A 370 -17.19 -11.37 1.74
C GLY A 370 -15.96 -10.50 2.04
N LEU A 371 -15.85 -9.34 1.38
CA LEU A 371 -14.78 -8.38 1.68
C LEU A 371 -14.97 -7.75 3.08
N ARG A 372 -16.21 -7.45 3.50
CA ARG A 372 -16.50 -6.99 4.86
C ARG A 372 -16.22 -8.05 5.92
N GLU A 373 -16.60 -9.29 5.67
CA GLU A 373 -16.32 -10.42 6.57
C GLU A 373 -14.82 -10.60 6.78
N HIS A 374 -14.02 -10.50 5.72
CA HIS A 374 -12.57 -10.57 5.79
C HIS A 374 -12.00 -9.48 6.72
N ILE A 375 -12.40 -8.22 6.55
CA ILE A 375 -11.94 -7.11 7.39
C ILE A 375 -12.39 -7.29 8.85
N ARG A 376 -13.69 -7.58 9.08
CA ARG A 376 -14.24 -7.78 10.42
C ARG A 376 -13.56 -8.93 11.17
N GLY A 377 -13.29 -10.03 10.45
CA GLY A 377 -12.60 -11.18 11.02
C GLY A 377 -11.21 -10.82 11.55
N HIS A 378 -10.44 -10.05 10.80
CA HIS A 378 -9.11 -9.61 11.22
C HIS A 378 -9.15 -8.61 12.38
N VAL A 379 -10.10 -7.67 12.35
CA VAL A 379 -10.32 -6.73 13.47
C VAL A 379 -10.67 -7.51 14.73
N ALA A 380 -11.59 -8.47 14.66
CA ALA A 380 -11.96 -9.30 15.82
C ALA A 380 -10.78 -10.07 16.40
N LEU A 381 -9.93 -10.66 15.54
CA LEU A 381 -8.71 -11.36 15.98
C LEU A 381 -7.72 -10.42 16.66
N ALA A 382 -7.58 -9.18 16.16
CA ALA A 382 -6.71 -8.19 16.77
C ALA A 382 -7.21 -7.73 18.15
N GLN A 383 -8.52 -7.55 18.30
CA GLN A 383 -9.12 -7.21 19.60
C GLN A 383 -8.94 -8.35 20.61
N GLU A 384 -9.09 -9.61 20.18
CA GLU A 384 -8.85 -10.76 21.03
C GLU A 384 -7.37 -10.85 21.46
N PHE A 385 -6.43 -10.67 20.52
CA PHE A 385 -5.00 -10.61 20.83
C PHE A 385 -4.68 -9.48 21.81
N ALA A 386 -5.21 -8.28 21.58
CA ALA A 386 -4.99 -7.15 22.48
C ALA A 386 -5.53 -7.41 23.91
N SER A 387 -6.63 -8.18 24.04
CA SER A 387 -7.15 -8.57 25.35
C SER A 387 -6.20 -9.51 26.09
N TRP A 388 -5.49 -10.40 25.39
CA TRP A 388 -4.47 -11.26 26.00
C TRP A 388 -3.23 -10.49 26.44
N VAL A 389 -2.78 -9.54 25.60
CA VAL A 389 -1.68 -8.63 25.96
C VAL A 389 -2.03 -7.83 27.22
N ALA A 390 -3.25 -7.28 27.30
CA ALA A 390 -3.69 -6.48 28.45
C ALA A 390 -3.87 -7.30 29.73
N ALA A 391 -4.11 -8.61 29.63
CA ALA A 391 -4.30 -9.52 30.76
C ALA A 391 -2.98 -10.05 31.35
N ASP A 392 -1.84 -9.85 30.69
CA ASP A 392 -0.53 -10.30 31.16
C ASP A 392 0.29 -9.10 31.68
N ASP A 393 0.56 -9.07 32.98
CA ASP A 393 1.24 -7.96 33.66
C ASP A 393 2.67 -7.67 33.12
N ARG A 394 3.27 -8.60 32.39
CA ARG A 394 4.59 -8.41 31.76
C ARG A 394 4.54 -7.49 30.56
N PHE A 395 3.38 -7.36 29.95
CA PHE A 395 3.18 -6.62 28.71
C PHE A 395 2.37 -5.33 28.92
N GLU A 396 2.43 -4.44 27.94
CA GLU A 396 1.54 -3.29 27.81
C GLU A 396 1.22 -3.01 26.33
N LEU A 397 0.01 -2.51 26.09
CA LEU A 397 -0.37 -1.95 24.81
C LEU A 397 0.28 -0.57 24.64
N ALA A 398 0.98 -0.33 23.55
CA ALA A 398 1.77 0.87 23.33
C ALA A 398 1.01 1.97 22.56
N ALA A 399 -0.06 1.62 21.83
CA ALA A 399 -0.86 2.56 21.06
C ALA A 399 -2.33 2.08 20.97
N PRO A 400 -3.30 2.95 20.60
CA PRO A 400 -4.66 2.55 20.27
C PRO A 400 -4.69 1.52 19.13
N HIS A 401 -5.62 0.58 19.18
CA HIS A 401 -5.70 -0.55 18.25
C HIS A 401 -7.12 -0.77 17.70
N PRO A 402 -7.76 0.24 17.09
CA PRO A 402 -9.16 0.12 16.64
C PRO A 402 -9.33 -0.81 15.43
N LEU A 403 -8.25 -1.18 14.76
CA LEU A 403 -8.22 -2.02 13.56
C LEU A 403 -7.44 -3.32 13.80
N ALA A 404 -6.82 -3.85 12.76
CA ALA A 404 -6.12 -5.13 12.80
C ALA A 404 -4.59 -5.02 13.04
N LEU A 405 -4.12 -3.91 13.60
CA LEU A 405 -2.76 -3.71 14.07
C LEU A 405 -2.78 -3.54 15.59
N VAL A 406 -2.01 -4.37 16.31
CA VAL A 406 -1.78 -4.23 17.74
C VAL A 406 -0.31 -3.93 17.98
N THR A 407 -0.04 -2.82 18.67
CA THR A 407 1.32 -2.40 19.04
C THR A 407 1.50 -2.59 20.54
N PHE A 408 2.49 -3.35 20.97
CA PHE A 408 2.68 -3.77 22.35
C PHE A 408 4.17 -3.94 22.68
N ARG A 409 4.51 -3.98 23.97
CA ARG A 409 5.88 -4.18 24.43
C ARG A 409 5.96 -4.90 25.78
N LEU A 410 7.13 -5.40 26.11
CA LEU A 410 7.43 -5.79 27.49
C LEU A 410 7.63 -4.53 28.35
N ARG A 411 7.06 -4.52 29.56
CA ARG A 411 7.25 -3.43 30.53
C ARG A 411 8.67 -3.35 31.07
N GLU A 412 9.40 -4.47 31.01
CA GLU A 412 10.74 -4.60 31.56
C GLU A 412 11.73 -3.62 30.92
N SER A 413 11.91 -3.71 29.58
CA SER A 413 12.84 -2.82 28.85
C SER A 413 12.70 -2.93 27.35
N ASP A 414 13.33 -2.00 26.63
CA ASP A 414 13.47 -2.06 25.18
C ASP A 414 14.33 -3.23 24.71
N ASP A 415 15.39 -3.56 25.48
CA ASP A 415 16.28 -4.68 25.17
C ASP A 415 15.53 -6.04 25.32
N ALA A 416 14.73 -6.20 26.37
CA ALA A 416 13.89 -7.37 26.55
C ALA A 416 12.85 -7.47 25.40
N THR A 417 12.26 -6.38 24.97
CA THR A 417 11.32 -6.32 23.85
C THR A 417 11.99 -6.74 22.53
N ARG A 418 13.23 -6.29 22.27
CA ARG A 418 14.01 -6.69 21.07
C ARG A 418 14.39 -8.18 21.15
N ALA A 419 14.90 -8.63 22.29
CA ALA A 419 15.27 -10.03 22.48
C ALA A 419 14.07 -10.98 22.27
N LEU A 420 12.88 -10.58 22.75
CA LEU A 420 11.64 -11.31 22.48
C LEU A 420 11.36 -11.42 20.98
N MET A 421 11.45 -10.29 20.25
CA MET A 421 11.24 -10.29 18.80
C MET A 421 12.25 -11.19 18.08
N ASP A 422 13.53 -11.08 18.42
CA ASP A 422 14.59 -11.87 17.78
C ASP A 422 14.37 -13.37 18.03
N ARG A 423 13.98 -13.75 19.25
CA ARG A 423 13.67 -15.13 19.62
C ARG A 423 12.52 -15.69 18.78
N VAL A 424 11.41 -14.96 18.68
CA VAL A 424 10.23 -15.48 17.95
C VAL A 424 10.44 -15.47 16.44
N ASN A 425 11.13 -14.47 15.89
CA ASN A 425 11.47 -14.41 14.47
C ASN A 425 12.48 -15.51 14.08
N GLY A 426 13.45 -15.80 14.95
CA GLY A 426 14.45 -16.84 14.74
C GLY A 426 13.88 -18.27 14.81
N SER A 427 12.68 -18.47 15.39
CA SER A 427 12.03 -19.78 15.38
C SER A 427 11.52 -20.22 14.01
N GLY A 428 11.26 -19.26 13.10
CA GLY A 428 10.62 -19.52 11.82
C GLY A 428 9.10 -19.74 11.88
N GLU A 429 8.50 -19.78 13.08
CA GLU A 429 7.07 -20.08 13.27
C GLU A 429 6.18 -18.85 13.05
N LEU A 430 6.71 -17.66 13.28
CA LEU A 430 6.03 -16.38 13.05
C LEU A 430 7.04 -15.28 12.69
N TYR A 431 6.52 -14.18 12.13
CA TYR A 431 7.35 -13.03 11.84
C TYR A 431 6.67 -11.72 12.27
N LEU A 432 7.39 -10.95 13.11
CA LEU A 432 6.97 -9.64 13.63
C LEU A 432 8.00 -8.56 13.28
N THR A 433 7.55 -7.31 13.27
CA THR A 433 8.42 -6.12 13.21
C THR A 433 8.20 -5.25 14.44
N HIS A 434 9.04 -4.24 14.59
CA HIS A 434 8.94 -3.26 15.68
C HIS A 434 8.74 -1.83 15.15
N THR A 435 8.41 -0.96 16.07
CA THR A 435 8.36 0.49 15.89
C THR A 435 8.84 1.17 17.19
N VAL A 436 8.88 2.50 17.19
CA VAL A 436 9.12 3.30 18.40
C VAL A 436 7.87 4.12 18.69
N VAL A 437 7.34 3.98 19.91
CA VAL A 437 6.18 4.71 20.41
C VAL A 437 6.56 5.46 21.66
N ASN A 438 6.41 6.78 21.68
CA ASN A 438 6.80 7.64 22.80
C ASN A 438 8.25 7.42 23.30
N GLY A 439 9.17 7.14 22.36
CA GLY A 439 10.58 6.90 22.65
C GLY A 439 10.91 5.46 23.08
N ALA A 440 9.93 4.57 23.21
CA ALA A 440 10.12 3.18 23.62
C ALA A 440 9.89 2.21 22.45
N VAL A 441 10.66 1.11 22.43
CA VAL A 441 10.51 0.04 21.42
C VAL A 441 9.24 -0.74 21.67
N ALA A 442 8.45 -0.94 20.62
CA ALA A 442 7.23 -1.73 20.66
C ALA A 442 7.16 -2.69 19.47
N LEU A 443 6.64 -3.88 19.69
CA LEU A 443 6.37 -4.87 18.65
C LEU A 443 5.07 -4.56 17.94
N ARG A 444 4.97 -4.94 16.69
CA ARG A 444 3.79 -4.75 15.85
C ARG A 444 3.25 -6.10 15.42
N MET A 445 1.99 -6.37 15.73
CA MET A 445 1.24 -7.53 15.24
C MET A 445 0.19 -7.04 14.26
N ALA A 446 0.49 -7.15 12.96
CA ALA A 446 -0.41 -6.78 11.88
C ALA A 446 -1.16 -8.03 11.37
N ILE A 447 -2.45 -8.15 11.67
CA ILE A 447 -3.27 -9.28 11.24
C ILE A 447 -3.91 -8.93 9.90
N GLY A 448 -3.49 -9.59 8.80
CA GLY A 448 -3.95 -9.23 7.47
C GLY A 448 -3.76 -10.33 6.40
N SER A 449 -3.10 -11.46 6.71
CA SER A 449 -3.00 -12.56 5.75
C SER A 449 -4.36 -13.23 5.55
N PRO A 450 -4.79 -13.50 4.29
CA PRO A 450 -6.07 -14.14 3.99
C PRO A 450 -6.29 -15.49 4.67
N GLN A 451 -5.21 -16.18 5.02
CA GLN A 451 -5.24 -17.50 5.64
C GLN A 451 -5.17 -17.46 7.18
N THR A 452 -4.94 -16.30 7.78
CA THR A 452 -4.87 -16.18 9.25
C THR A 452 -6.20 -16.56 9.89
N ARG A 453 -6.12 -17.44 10.88
CA ARG A 453 -7.24 -17.92 11.69
C ARG A 453 -6.89 -17.74 13.16
N ARG A 454 -7.88 -17.84 14.05
CA ARG A 454 -7.72 -17.73 15.51
C ARG A 454 -6.57 -18.60 16.06
N ARG A 455 -6.41 -19.84 15.57
CA ARG A 455 -5.33 -20.75 16.01
C ARG A 455 -3.93 -20.17 15.76
N HIS A 456 -3.73 -19.42 14.66
CA HIS A 456 -2.42 -18.80 14.35
C HIS A 456 -2.12 -17.65 15.31
N VAL A 457 -3.14 -16.84 15.64
CA VAL A 457 -3.00 -15.75 16.61
C VAL A 457 -2.77 -16.30 18.02
N GLN A 458 -3.44 -17.40 18.39
CA GLN A 458 -3.20 -18.13 19.65
C GLN A 458 -1.80 -18.73 19.74
N ALA A 459 -1.31 -19.36 18.66
CA ALA A 459 0.05 -19.89 18.59
C ALA A 459 1.09 -18.77 18.73
N ALA A 460 0.86 -17.63 18.04
CA ALA A 460 1.72 -16.46 18.17
C ALA A 460 1.74 -15.92 19.62
N TRP A 461 0.59 -15.83 20.28
CA TRP A 461 0.54 -15.42 21.68
C TRP A 461 1.25 -16.40 22.61
N ALA A 462 1.06 -17.71 22.40
CA ALA A 462 1.78 -18.74 23.17
C ALA A 462 3.30 -18.62 23.02
N ALA A 463 3.81 -18.38 21.80
CA ALA A 463 5.22 -18.17 21.55
C ALA A 463 5.76 -16.88 22.20
N LEU A 464 4.98 -15.79 22.18
CA LEU A 464 5.35 -14.50 22.79
C LEU A 464 5.34 -14.56 24.31
N SER A 465 4.37 -15.26 24.91
CA SER A 465 4.19 -15.36 26.36
C SER A 465 4.98 -16.50 27.00
N ALA A 466 5.61 -17.37 26.22
CA ALA A 466 6.53 -18.39 26.74
C ALA A 466 7.73 -17.71 27.44
N THR A 467 7.98 -18.09 28.67
CA THR A 467 9.08 -17.59 29.53
C THR A 467 10.41 -18.15 29.07
#